data_7ba30c2550d109fbf04d4cc5b01a8189
#
_entry.id   7ba30c2550d109fbf04d4cc5b01a8189
#
_cell.length_a   1.000
_cell.length_b   1.000
_cell.length_c   1.000
_cell.angle_alpha   90.00
_cell.angle_beta   90.00
_cell.angle_gamma   90.00
#
_symmetry.space_group_name_H-M   'P 1'
#
loop_
_entity.id
_entity.type
_entity.pdbx_description
1 polymer ?
#
loop_
_entity_poly.entity_id
_entity_poly.type
_entity_poly.pdbx_seq_one_letter_code
_entity_poly.pdbx_strand_id
1 'polypeptide(L)'
;MMPIPAPMETSCGFVLVNYDSILLLQYPQGHWSYPKGHVEGDEDHYQTARRELREETGISDIEIDTVWSYRTEYTFQSKGRPIDKQVFWYIASTDQLKVKLSHEHTNYLWLSLDEAEEQLTFVQEKEVLRSAREHMQKTGWAI
;
A
#
# COMPACT_ATOMS: atom_id res chain seq x y z
N MET A 1 13.38 30.91 -18.70
CA MET A 1 13.76 29.50 -18.41
C MET A 1 12.76 28.90 -17.43
N MET A 2 12.16 27.80 -17.82
CA MET A 2 11.23 27.12 -16.90
C MET A 2 12.00 26.34 -15.85
N PRO A 3 11.57 26.39 -14.56
CA PRO A 3 12.23 25.59 -13.56
C PRO A 3 12.04 24.10 -13.86
N ILE A 4 13.07 23.31 -13.56
CA ILE A 4 12.98 21.87 -13.67
C ILE A 4 12.01 21.39 -12.56
N PRO A 5 10.96 20.65 -12.90
CA PRO A 5 10.05 20.12 -11.87
C PRO A 5 10.80 19.25 -10.87
N ALA A 6 10.37 19.25 -9.62
CA ALA A 6 10.89 18.32 -8.62
C ALA A 6 10.67 16.88 -9.12
N PRO A 7 11.64 15.97 -8.89
CA PRO A 7 11.44 14.57 -9.29
C PRO A 7 10.25 13.98 -8.56
N MET A 8 9.43 13.21 -9.28
CA MET A 8 8.28 12.52 -8.73
C MET A 8 8.61 11.04 -8.60
N GLU A 9 8.69 10.55 -7.38
CA GLU A 9 8.81 9.12 -7.13
C GLU A 9 7.44 8.48 -7.09
N THR A 10 7.31 7.30 -7.69
CA THR A 10 6.04 6.59 -7.74
C THR A 10 6.18 5.23 -7.06
N SER A 11 5.29 4.98 -6.12
CA SER A 11 5.12 3.67 -5.49
C SER A 11 3.72 3.16 -5.74
N CYS A 12 3.56 1.85 -5.64
CA CYS A 12 2.26 1.19 -5.76
C CYS A 12 2.12 0.17 -4.64
N GLY A 13 0.91 0.04 -4.11
CA GLY A 13 0.65 -0.88 -3.03
C GLY A 13 -0.79 -1.36 -2.99
N PHE A 14 -1.02 -2.33 -2.10
CA PHE A 14 -2.34 -2.95 -1.93
C PHE A 14 -2.89 -2.71 -0.54
N VAL A 15 -4.17 -2.37 -0.50
CA VAL A 15 -5.02 -2.67 0.66
C VAL A 15 -5.35 -4.16 0.50
N LEU A 16 -4.62 -5.01 1.20
CA LEU A 16 -4.74 -6.46 1.04
C LEU A 16 -5.71 -7.02 2.06
N VAL A 17 -6.75 -7.69 1.57
CA VAL A 17 -7.89 -8.16 2.36
C VAL A 17 -7.88 -9.68 2.43
N ASN A 18 -8.08 -10.21 3.63
CA ASN A 18 -8.47 -11.60 3.85
C ASN A 18 -9.77 -11.58 4.65
N TYR A 19 -10.90 -11.88 4.01
CA TYR A 19 -12.25 -11.73 4.59
C TYR A 19 -12.45 -10.29 5.10
N ASP A 20 -12.46 -10.10 6.43
CA ASP A 20 -12.64 -8.80 7.06
C ASP A 20 -11.35 -8.24 7.67
N SER A 21 -10.21 -8.84 7.35
CA SER A 21 -8.91 -8.43 7.89
C SER A 21 -8.05 -7.76 6.85
N ILE A 22 -7.29 -6.77 7.29
CA ILE A 22 -6.36 -6.01 6.47
C ILE A 22 -4.94 -6.26 6.95
N LEU A 23 -4.02 -6.49 6.01
CA LEU A 23 -2.60 -6.67 6.32
C LEU A 23 -1.89 -5.33 6.43
N LEU A 24 -1.27 -5.09 7.57
CA LEU A 24 -0.37 -3.97 7.77
C LEU A 24 1.02 -4.48 8.11
N LEU A 25 2.03 -3.73 7.64
CA LEU A 25 3.44 -4.00 7.92
C LEU A 25 4.03 -2.86 8.74
N GLN A 26 4.93 -3.20 9.65
CA GLN A 26 5.71 -2.20 10.36
C GLN A 26 7.04 -1.99 9.66
N TYR A 27 7.32 -0.75 9.31
CA TYR A 27 8.56 -0.34 8.64
C TYR A 27 9.67 -0.07 9.67
N PRO A 28 10.95 -0.09 9.24
CA PRO A 28 12.06 0.06 10.18
C PRO A 28 12.01 1.33 11.05
N GLN A 29 11.40 2.41 10.52
CA GLN A 29 11.25 3.66 11.26
C GLN A 29 10.13 3.59 12.31
N GLY A 30 9.39 2.50 12.36
CA GLY A 30 8.34 2.25 13.34
C GLY A 30 6.92 2.51 12.86
N HIS A 31 6.73 3.16 11.72
CA HIS A 31 5.38 3.43 11.21
C HIS A 31 4.74 2.18 10.62
N TRP A 32 3.40 2.14 10.68
CA TRP A 32 2.58 1.06 10.12
C TRP A 32 1.90 1.54 8.85
N SER A 33 1.99 0.73 7.82
CA SER A 33 1.41 1.04 6.52
C SER A 33 1.09 -0.26 5.76
N TYR A 34 0.53 -0.10 4.56
CA TYR A 34 0.26 -1.22 3.66
C TYR A 34 1.54 -1.69 2.96
N PRO A 35 1.55 -2.92 2.44
CA PRO A 35 2.62 -3.35 1.52
C PRO A 35 2.66 -2.45 0.30
N LYS A 36 3.83 -1.93 -0.04
CA LYS A 36 4.04 -1.04 -1.19
C LYS A 36 5.50 -0.94 -1.54
N GLY A 37 5.79 -0.43 -2.72
CA GLY A 37 7.15 -0.10 -3.09
C GLY A 37 7.24 0.59 -4.45
N HIS A 38 8.46 0.93 -4.83
CA HIS A 38 8.75 1.75 -5.99
C HIS A 38 8.57 1.00 -7.32
N VAL A 39 8.06 1.71 -8.32
CA VAL A 39 8.04 1.22 -9.70
C VAL A 39 9.47 1.02 -10.18
N GLU A 40 9.74 -0.12 -10.79
CA GLU A 40 11.03 -0.44 -11.38
C GLU A 40 10.87 -0.59 -12.90
N GLY A 41 11.79 0.05 -13.65
CA GLY A 41 11.81 -0.05 -15.10
C GLY A 41 10.48 0.39 -15.71
N ASP A 42 9.94 -0.45 -16.59
CA ASP A 42 8.70 -0.19 -17.30
C ASP A 42 7.50 -0.97 -16.74
N GLU A 43 7.57 -1.36 -15.46
CA GLU A 43 6.44 -2.02 -14.80
C GLU A 43 5.19 -1.13 -14.84
N ASP A 44 4.02 -1.75 -15.06
CA ASP A 44 2.77 -1.08 -14.77
C ASP A 44 2.52 -1.13 -13.25
N HIS A 45 1.50 -0.40 -12.79
CA HIS A 45 1.23 -0.26 -11.35
C HIS A 45 0.88 -1.60 -10.69
N TYR A 46 0.11 -2.45 -11.37
CA TYR A 46 -0.24 -3.76 -10.81
C TYR A 46 0.99 -4.67 -10.71
N GLN A 47 1.86 -4.64 -11.70
CA GLN A 47 3.11 -5.41 -11.67
C GLN A 47 3.99 -4.99 -10.50
N THR A 48 4.12 -3.68 -10.28
CA THR A 48 4.88 -3.14 -9.15
C THR A 48 4.27 -3.59 -7.82
N ALA A 49 2.97 -3.41 -7.64
CA ALA A 49 2.30 -3.76 -6.39
C ALA A 49 2.39 -5.27 -6.11
N ARG A 50 2.23 -6.12 -7.13
CA ARG A 50 2.39 -7.58 -6.99
C ARG A 50 3.81 -7.97 -6.61
N ARG A 51 4.80 -7.39 -7.27
CA ARG A 51 6.21 -7.69 -7.01
C ARG A 51 6.59 -7.30 -5.60
N GLU A 52 6.23 -6.09 -5.18
CA GLU A 52 6.52 -5.60 -3.84
C GLU A 52 5.82 -6.44 -2.77
N LEU A 53 4.57 -6.81 -2.98
CA LEU A 53 3.85 -7.68 -2.04
C LEU A 53 4.58 -9.01 -1.86
N ARG A 54 4.98 -9.64 -2.97
CA ARG A 54 5.70 -10.90 -2.92
C ARG A 54 7.05 -10.77 -2.22
N GLU A 55 7.80 -9.71 -2.52
CA GLU A 55 9.09 -9.46 -1.89
C GLU A 55 8.96 -9.20 -0.40
N GLU A 56 7.95 -8.46 0.01
CA GLU A 56 7.78 -8.03 1.39
C GLU A 56 7.11 -9.09 2.28
N THR A 57 6.25 -9.93 1.71
CA THR A 57 5.40 -10.83 2.50
C THR A 57 5.41 -12.29 2.04
N GLY A 58 5.91 -12.56 0.85
CA GLY A 58 5.81 -13.89 0.25
C GLY A 58 4.43 -14.21 -0.32
N ILE A 59 3.47 -13.29 -0.25
CA ILE A 59 2.13 -13.50 -0.77
C ILE A 59 2.09 -13.20 -2.26
N SER A 60 1.63 -14.17 -3.06
CA SER A 60 1.50 -14.02 -4.50
C SER A 60 0.13 -14.45 -5.04
N ASP A 61 -0.64 -15.21 -4.25
CA ASP A 61 -1.96 -15.69 -4.65
C ASP A 61 -3.00 -14.64 -4.28
N ILE A 62 -3.26 -13.72 -5.20
CA ILE A 62 -4.15 -12.59 -4.97
C ILE A 62 -5.12 -12.40 -6.13
N GLU A 63 -6.25 -11.77 -5.81
CA GLU A 63 -7.22 -11.31 -6.79
C GLU A 63 -7.35 -9.80 -6.65
N ILE A 64 -7.16 -9.07 -7.75
CA ILE A 64 -7.15 -7.60 -7.74
C ILE A 64 -8.51 -7.05 -8.15
N ASP A 65 -9.00 -6.06 -7.38
CA ASP A 65 -10.13 -5.24 -7.81
C ASP A 65 -9.61 -4.23 -8.83
N THR A 66 -10.11 -4.32 -10.06
CA THR A 66 -9.65 -3.46 -11.16
C THR A 66 -10.46 -2.17 -11.31
N VAL A 67 -11.44 -1.93 -10.43
CA VAL A 67 -12.32 -0.77 -10.50
C VAL A 67 -11.86 0.36 -9.59
N TRP A 68 -11.41 0.03 -8.38
CA TRP A 68 -11.02 1.02 -7.39
C TRP A 68 -9.52 1.32 -7.44
N SER A 69 -9.19 2.60 -7.30
CA SER A 69 -7.83 3.05 -7.04
C SER A 69 -7.87 4.34 -6.24
N TYR A 70 -6.78 4.62 -5.53
CA TYR A 70 -6.65 5.83 -4.75
C TYR A 70 -5.21 6.34 -4.85
N ARG A 71 -5.04 7.64 -4.98
CA ARG A 71 -3.72 8.25 -5.08
C ARG A 71 -3.47 9.15 -3.88
N THR A 72 -2.32 8.98 -3.25
CA THR A 72 -1.82 9.89 -2.21
C THR A 72 -0.52 10.50 -2.68
N GLU A 73 -0.21 11.69 -2.18
CA GLU A 73 1.10 12.30 -2.46
C GLU A 73 1.60 13.07 -1.25
N TYR A 74 2.91 13.13 -1.14
CA TYR A 74 3.57 13.93 -0.13
C TYR A 74 4.97 14.30 -0.60
N THR A 75 5.54 15.31 0.07
CA THR A 75 6.91 15.77 -0.21
C THR A 75 7.78 15.43 0.99
N PHE A 76 8.97 14.89 0.74
CA PHE A 76 9.95 14.64 1.79
C PHE A 76 11.30 15.20 1.39
N GLN A 77 12.17 15.38 2.38
CA GLN A 77 13.52 15.89 2.16
C GLN A 77 14.50 14.74 2.02
N SER A 78 15.29 14.78 0.95
CA SER A 78 16.37 13.82 0.73
C SER A 78 17.61 14.58 0.28
N LYS A 79 18.68 14.47 1.06
CA LYS A 79 19.95 15.16 0.77
C LYS A 79 19.78 16.67 0.56
N GLY A 80 18.94 17.30 1.39
CA GLY A 80 18.68 18.74 1.33
C GLY A 80 17.77 19.19 0.19
N ARG A 81 17.18 18.26 -0.56
CA ARG A 81 16.28 18.57 -1.67
C ARG A 81 14.88 18.03 -1.42
N PRO A 82 13.84 18.79 -1.80
CA PRO A 82 12.49 18.26 -1.73
C PRO A 82 12.29 17.21 -2.83
N ILE A 83 11.69 16.10 -2.47
CA ILE A 83 11.29 15.03 -3.40
C ILE A 83 9.80 14.82 -3.25
N ASP A 84 9.07 14.96 -4.35
CA ASP A 84 7.65 14.66 -4.37
C ASP A 84 7.45 13.17 -4.58
N LYS A 85 6.56 12.58 -3.81
CA LYS A 85 6.22 11.16 -3.91
C LYS A 85 4.73 11.00 -4.06
N GLN A 86 4.34 10.13 -5.00
CA GLN A 86 2.96 9.68 -5.15
C GLN A 86 2.89 8.17 -4.91
N VAL A 87 1.79 7.73 -4.36
CA VAL A 87 1.51 6.31 -4.16
C VAL A 87 0.14 6.00 -4.74
N PHE A 88 0.09 4.97 -5.57
CA PHE A 88 -1.16 4.45 -6.12
C PHE A 88 -1.56 3.21 -5.33
N TRP A 89 -2.75 3.22 -4.79
CA TRP A 89 -3.29 2.16 -3.94
C TRP A 89 -4.38 1.40 -4.67
N TYR A 90 -4.35 0.09 -4.54
CA TYR A 90 -5.34 -0.82 -5.14
C TYR A 90 -5.84 -1.78 -4.07
N ILE A 91 -6.98 -2.41 -4.31
CA ILE A 91 -7.51 -3.43 -3.40
C ILE A 91 -7.19 -4.80 -4.00
N ALA A 92 -6.71 -5.70 -3.17
CA ALA A 92 -6.53 -7.10 -3.53
C ALA A 92 -7.00 -7.99 -2.39
N SER A 93 -7.45 -9.19 -2.72
CA SER A 93 -7.83 -10.20 -1.73
C SER A 93 -6.91 -11.41 -1.85
N THR A 94 -6.76 -12.12 -0.73
CA THR A 94 -5.97 -13.34 -0.67
C THR A 94 -6.55 -14.31 0.35
N ASP A 95 -6.36 -15.61 0.09
CA ASP A 95 -6.62 -16.65 1.09
C ASP A 95 -5.33 -17.01 1.85
N GLN A 96 -4.20 -16.44 1.45
CA GLN A 96 -2.90 -16.73 2.02
C GLN A 96 -2.65 -15.84 3.25
N LEU A 97 -2.75 -16.39 4.44
CA LEU A 97 -2.54 -15.66 5.69
C LEU A 97 -1.09 -15.67 6.16
N LYS A 98 -0.32 -16.66 5.72
CA LYS A 98 1.07 -16.81 6.16
C LYS A 98 1.94 -15.76 5.52
N VAL A 99 2.59 -14.95 6.34
CA VAL A 99 3.48 -13.89 5.92
C VAL A 99 4.91 -14.26 6.27
N LYS A 100 5.79 -14.17 5.26
CA LYS A 100 7.23 -14.26 5.46
C LYS A 100 7.82 -12.89 5.20
N LEU A 101 8.09 -12.15 6.27
CA LEU A 101 8.60 -10.79 6.16
C LEU A 101 9.99 -10.75 5.55
N SER A 102 10.22 -9.74 4.68
CA SER A 102 11.56 -9.39 4.26
C SER A 102 12.31 -8.77 5.45
N HIS A 103 13.64 -8.69 5.34
CA HIS A 103 14.47 -8.07 6.37
C HIS A 103 14.25 -6.54 6.48
N GLU A 104 13.50 -5.94 5.56
CA GLU A 104 13.18 -4.52 5.56
C GLU A 104 12.00 -4.18 6.48
N HIS A 105 11.29 -5.19 7.00
CA HIS A 105 10.12 -4.99 7.85
C HIS A 105 10.31 -5.67 9.19
N THR A 106 9.78 -5.04 10.24
CA THR A 106 9.99 -5.52 11.61
C THR A 106 8.82 -6.32 12.15
N ASN A 107 7.61 -6.13 11.61
CA ASN A 107 6.42 -6.85 12.09
C ASN A 107 5.29 -6.77 11.07
N TYR A 108 4.26 -7.60 11.26
CA TYR A 108 3.04 -7.53 10.48
C TYR A 108 1.84 -7.85 11.38
N LEU A 109 0.67 -7.35 10.98
CA LEU A 109 -0.59 -7.62 11.67
C LEU A 109 -1.69 -7.79 10.63
N TRP A 110 -2.56 -8.77 10.87
CA TRP A 110 -3.85 -8.87 10.21
C TRP A 110 -4.88 -8.29 11.18
N LEU A 111 -5.49 -7.18 10.80
CA LEU A 111 -6.39 -6.42 11.67
C LEU A 111 -7.76 -6.26 11.04
N SER A 112 -8.79 -6.13 11.88
CA SER A 112 -10.11 -5.73 11.39
C SER A 112 -10.01 -4.34 10.75
N LEU A 113 -11.02 -3.97 9.97
CA LEU A 113 -11.04 -2.64 9.33
C LEU A 113 -10.92 -1.51 10.35
N ASP A 114 -11.62 -1.61 11.47
CA ASP A 114 -11.57 -0.59 12.52
C ASP A 114 -10.20 -0.55 13.19
N GLU A 115 -9.65 -1.70 13.53
CA GLU A 115 -8.33 -1.80 14.15
C GLU A 115 -7.23 -1.33 13.20
N ALA A 116 -7.33 -1.67 11.91
CA ALA A 116 -6.36 -1.25 10.90
C ALA A 116 -6.36 0.28 10.77
N GLU A 117 -7.53 0.92 10.77
CA GLU A 117 -7.62 2.36 10.70
C GLU A 117 -6.91 3.02 11.89
N GLU A 118 -7.09 2.47 13.09
CA GLU A 118 -6.40 2.97 14.28
C GLU A 118 -4.90 2.73 14.23
N GLN A 119 -4.47 1.59 13.72
CA GLN A 119 -3.06 1.20 13.69
C GLN A 119 -2.25 1.96 12.65
N LEU A 120 -2.84 2.34 11.51
CA LEU A 120 -2.14 3.11 10.49
C LEU A 120 -1.58 4.39 11.06
N THR A 121 -0.33 4.70 10.75
CA THR A 121 0.36 5.85 11.32
C THR A 121 -0.06 7.16 10.67
N PHE A 122 -0.26 7.15 9.33
CA PHE A 122 -0.49 8.39 8.58
C PHE A 122 -1.96 8.63 8.26
N VAL A 123 -2.39 9.87 8.43
CA VAL A 123 -3.79 10.27 8.20
C VAL A 123 -4.23 9.97 6.77
N GLN A 124 -3.38 10.24 5.79
CA GLN A 124 -3.71 9.96 4.38
C GLN A 124 -4.02 8.48 4.14
N GLU A 125 -3.27 7.59 4.81
CA GLU A 125 -3.48 6.16 4.64
C GLU A 125 -4.73 5.65 5.36
N LYS A 126 -5.13 6.32 6.43
CA LYS A 126 -6.44 6.08 7.06
C LYS A 126 -7.58 6.46 6.11
N GLU A 127 -7.40 7.54 5.36
CA GLU A 127 -8.38 7.98 4.35
C GLU A 127 -8.47 6.99 3.19
N VAL A 128 -7.33 6.42 2.78
CA VAL A 128 -7.29 5.33 1.79
C VAL A 128 -8.15 4.17 2.24
N LEU A 129 -8.00 3.76 3.51
CA LEU A 129 -8.78 2.64 4.05
C LEU A 129 -10.27 2.94 4.08
N ARG A 130 -10.65 4.16 4.47
CA ARG A 130 -12.06 4.56 4.48
C ARG A 130 -12.67 4.49 3.08
N SER A 131 -11.95 4.97 2.07
CA SER A 131 -12.38 4.90 0.67
C SER A 131 -12.50 3.46 0.18
N ALA A 132 -11.50 2.63 0.47
CA ALA A 132 -11.52 1.22 0.11
C ALA A 132 -12.69 0.50 0.77
N ARG A 133 -12.93 0.75 2.05
CA ARG A 133 -14.04 0.17 2.81
C ARG A 133 -15.39 0.53 2.18
N GLU A 134 -15.58 1.79 1.84
CA GLU A 134 -16.81 2.25 1.20
C GLU A 134 -17.05 1.54 -0.13
N HIS A 135 -16.01 1.42 -0.95
CA HIS A 135 -16.09 0.72 -2.24
C HIS A 135 -16.44 -0.76 -2.04
N MET A 136 -15.77 -1.44 -1.12
CA MET A 136 -16.03 -2.86 -0.84
C MET A 136 -17.45 -3.09 -0.33
N GLN A 137 -17.96 -2.20 0.52
CA GLN A 137 -19.33 -2.28 1.01
C GLN A 137 -20.36 -2.09 -0.11
N LYS A 138 -20.12 -1.16 -1.01
CA LYS A 138 -21.04 -0.88 -2.14
C LYS A 138 -21.06 -2.01 -3.15
N THR A 139 -19.92 -2.63 -3.41
CA THR A 139 -19.80 -3.64 -4.47
C THR A 139 -19.91 -5.07 -3.95
N GLY A 140 -19.81 -5.26 -2.63
CA GLY A 140 -19.73 -6.60 -2.03
C GLY A 140 -18.41 -7.29 -2.31
N TRP A 141 -17.41 -6.55 -2.82
CA TRP A 141 -16.13 -7.14 -3.19
C TRP A 141 -15.29 -7.43 -1.93
N ALA A 142 -14.81 -8.66 -1.82
CA ALA A 142 -13.87 -9.15 -0.80
C ALA A 142 -14.38 -9.18 0.66
N ILE A 143 -15.61 -8.76 0.90
CA ILE A 143 -16.22 -8.82 2.26
C ILE A 143 -17.60 -9.44 2.26
#